data_2bf3c0dfb19fa2752cd49407b5129c9e
#
_entry.id   2bf3c0dfb19fa2752cd49407b5129c9e
#
_cell.length_a   1.000
_cell.length_b   1.000
_cell.length_c   1.000
_cell.angle_alpha   90.00
_cell.angle_beta   90.00
_cell.angle_gamma   90.00
#
_symmetry.space_group_name_H-M   'P 1'
#
loop_
_entity.id
_entity.type
_entity.pdbx_description
1 polymer ?
#
loop_
_entity_poly.entity_id
_entity_poly.type
_entity_poly.pdbx_seq_one_letter_code
_entity_poly.pdbx_strand_id
1 'polypeptide(L)'
;HAPQAALADPAAGSVLSVSEALTNLVWAPLAEGLDSVSLSANWMWPCRSQEGEDARLYTAVKALSDFCCSLQINVPTGKDSLSMTQKYPDGSKVISPGTVIVSAGGEVSDVKKVVSPVLVNNEKTTIYHIDFSFDNLKLGGSAFAQTLGKVGDEVPSVQDAEYFRDAFLAVQELVNKGLILAGHDISAGGLITTLLEMCFANVEGGMEINLDKIKEQDLIKILFAENPGIVIQVSDKHKEAVKQILEDAGVGYVKLGKPTDERHILVSKGDATYQFGIDYMRDVWYSTSYLLDRKQSMNGCAKKRFENYKMQPVEFAFMPDFKGKFSQYGINPDRRTPSGIRAAIIREKGTNGEREMAYSLYLAGFDVKDVTMTDLISGRETLEDVNMIVYCGGFSNSDVLGSAKGWAGAFLFNPKAKEALDKYYAREDTLSLGVCNGCQLMMELNLINPEHKKNGKMLHNDSHKFESRFLGVTVPTNRSVMLGSLSGSKLGIWVAHGEGKFSLPYDEDKYNVVLKYSYDEYPSNPNGSDYSIAGLASADGRHLAMMPHLERAIFPWQNGCYPADRVNSDQITPWVEAFVNARKWVEANKK
;
A
#
# COMPACT_ATOMS: atom_id res chain seq x y z
N HIS A 1 -3.71 9.58 16.49
CA HIS A 1 -3.07 10.59 17.35
C HIS A 1 -3.73 11.94 17.14
N ALA A 2 -3.92 12.72 18.22
CA ALA A 2 -4.62 14.00 18.17
C ALA A 2 -3.86 15.11 18.94
N PRO A 3 -2.64 15.52 18.48
CA PRO A 3 -1.81 16.48 19.21
C PRO A 3 -2.46 17.86 19.34
N GLN A 4 -3.22 18.31 18.35
CA GLN A 4 -3.89 19.61 18.39
C GLN A 4 -5.03 19.62 19.41
N ALA A 5 -5.80 18.56 19.47
CA ALA A 5 -6.83 18.36 20.49
C ALA A 5 -6.18 18.29 21.91
N ALA A 6 -5.07 17.55 22.04
CA ALA A 6 -4.35 17.43 23.30
C ALA A 6 -3.74 18.77 23.78
N LEU A 7 -3.44 19.73 22.89
CA LEU A 7 -3.00 21.08 23.28
C LEU A 7 -4.09 21.81 24.05
N ALA A 8 -5.34 21.75 23.61
CA ALA A 8 -6.47 22.38 24.31
C ALA A 8 -6.92 21.53 25.51
N ASP A 9 -7.15 20.23 25.28
CA ASP A 9 -7.62 19.29 26.31
C ASP A 9 -6.85 17.96 26.20
N PRO A 10 -5.92 17.66 27.13
CA PRO A 10 -5.12 16.45 27.10
C PRO A 10 -5.94 15.17 27.30
N ALA A 11 -7.05 15.25 28.08
CA ALA A 11 -7.95 14.11 28.27
C ALA A 11 -8.69 13.78 26.98
N ALA A 12 -9.34 14.77 26.36
CA ALA A 12 -10.06 14.61 25.09
C ALA A 12 -9.13 14.13 23.99
N GLY A 13 -7.93 14.72 23.83
CA GLY A 13 -6.96 14.33 22.82
C GLY A 13 -6.50 12.86 22.96
N SER A 14 -6.41 12.34 24.17
CA SER A 14 -6.05 10.94 24.42
C SER A 14 -7.19 9.98 24.09
N VAL A 15 -8.42 10.32 24.46
CA VAL A 15 -9.62 9.54 24.09
C VAL A 15 -9.82 9.54 22.57
N LEU A 16 -9.65 10.70 21.91
CA LEU A 16 -9.70 10.80 20.45
C LEU A 16 -8.65 9.92 19.76
N SER A 17 -7.44 9.85 20.31
CA SER A 17 -6.38 8.99 19.75
C SER A 17 -6.75 7.51 19.79
N VAL A 18 -7.43 7.05 20.83
CA VAL A 18 -7.94 5.67 20.93
C VAL A 18 -9.12 5.47 19.99
N SER A 19 -10.09 6.36 19.99
CA SER A 19 -11.29 6.24 19.17
C SER A 19 -10.95 6.24 17.67
N GLU A 20 -10.02 7.10 17.23
CA GLU A 20 -9.52 7.11 15.84
C GLU A 20 -8.86 5.78 15.46
N ALA A 21 -8.02 5.21 16.33
CA ALA A 21 -7.40 3.91 16.07
C ALA A 21 -8.45 2.80 15.90
N LEU A 22 -9.54 2.85 16.68
CA LEU A 22 -10.62 1.87 16.62
C LEU A 22 -11.53 2.10 15.40
N THR A 23 -11.90 3.34 15.06
CA THR A 23 -12.72 3.62 13.88
C THR A 23 -11.98 3.32 12.57
N ASN A 24 -10.64 3.35 12.56
CA ASN A 24 -9.83 2.84 11.46
C ASN A 24 -9.83 1.31 11.37
N LEU A 25 -9.96 0.61 12.50
CA LEU A 25 -9.94 -0.85 12.56
C LEU A 25 -11.31 -1.49 12.26
N VAL A 26 -12.40 -0.77 12.46
CA VAL A 26 -13.80 -1.27 12.41
C VAL A 26 -14.19 -1.89 11.07
N TRP A 27 -13.47 -1.58 10.00
CA TRP A 27 -13.74 -2.02 8.62
C TRP A 27 -13.35 -3.47 8.33
N ALA A 28 -12.58 -4.10 9.22
CA ALA A 28 -12.24 -5.51 9.14
C ALA A 28 -13.14 -6.34 10.08
N PRO A 29 -13.62 -7.53 9.66
CA PRO A 29 -14.40 -8.40 10.53
C PRO A 29 -13.50 -9.01 11.60
N LEU A 30 -13.51 -8.44 12.80
CA LEU A 30 -12.73 -8.92 13.92
C LEU A 30 -13.26 -10.26 14.44
N ALA A 31 -12.35 -11.17 14.85
CA ALA A 31 -12.71 -12.52 15.25
C ALA A 31 -13.64 -12.55 16.49
N GLU A 32 -13.34 -11.70 17.47
CA GLU A 32 -14.10 -11.57 18.72
C GLU A 32 -14.48 -10.11 19.04
N GLY A 33 -14.71 -9.29 17.99
CA GLY A 33 -15.00 -7.86 18.14
C GLY A 33 -13.89 -7.13 18.91
N LEU A 34 -14.25 -6.28 19.87
CA LEU A 34 -13.29 -5.54 20.68
C LEU A 34 -12.41 -6.43 21.57
N ASP A 35 -12.86 -7.62 21.94
CA ASP A 35 -12.11 -8.54 22.82
C ASP A 35 -10.86 -9.10 22.11
N SER A 36 -10.82 -9.09 20.77
CA SER A 36 -9.63 -9.44 19.99
C SER A 36 -8.67 -8.26 19.74
N VAL A 37 -8.96 -7.06 20.25
CA VAL A 37 -8.15 -5.87 20.03
C VAL A 37 -7.15 -5.66 21.16
N SER A 38 -5.90 -5.35 20.79
CA SER A 38 -4.86 -4.89 21.70
C SER A 38 -4.28 -3.57 21.20
N LEU A 39 -3.93 -2.70 22.12
CA LEU A 39 -3.36 -1.38 21.82
C LEU A 39 -1.90 -1.28 22.24
N SER A 40 -1.14 -0.46 21.53
CA SER A 40 0.16 0.07 21.97
C SER A 40 0.07 1.58 22.08
N ALA A 41 0.43 2.14 23.24
CA ALA A 41 0.36 3.58 23.50
C ALA A 41 1.75 4.19 23.68
N ASN A 42 2.17 5.05 22.73
CA ASN A 42 3.45 5.73 22.79
C ASN A 42 3.26 7.21 23.13
N TRP A 43 3.68 7.60 24.33
CA TRP A 43 3.55 8.95 24.85
C TRP A 43 4.76 9.79 24.44
N MET A 44 4.51 10.96 23.83
CA MET A 44 5.52 11.95 23.49
C MET A 44 5.14 13.26 24.16
N TRP A 45 5.86 13.65 25.21
CA TRP A 45 5.45 14.76 26.06
C TRP A 45 6.64 15.61 26.51
N PRO A 46 6.51 16.94 26.58
CA PRO A 46 7.61 17.82 26.98
C PRO A 46 7.70 18.06 28.49
N CYS A 47 7.39 17.07 29.33
CA CYS A 47 7.31 17.22 30.81
C CYS A 47 8.56 17.85 31.42
N ARG A 48 9.75 17.49 30.89
CA ARG A 48 11.05 18.02 31.38
C ARG A 48 11.39 19.41 30.85
N SER A 49 10.59 19.95 29.95
CA SER A 49 10.89 21.18 29.22
C SER A 49 9.90 22.30 29.50
N GLN A 50 8.75 21.96 30.13
CA GLN A 50 7.64 22.88 30.38
C GLN A 50 6.99 22.61 31.73
N GLU A 51 6.74 23.68 32.48
CA GLU A 51 6.00 23.62 33.74
C GLU A 51 4.53 23.23 33.48
N GLY A 52 3.99 22.34 34.32
CA GLY A 52 2.61 21.88 34.26
C GLY A 52 2.35 20.72 33.27
N GLU A 53 3.29 20.40 32.39
CA GLU A 53 3.09 19.34 31.37
C GLU A 53 3.09 17.92 31.96
N ASP A 54 3.68 17.70 33.14
CA ASP A 54 3.58 16.44 33.88
C ASP A 54 2.15 16.20 34.41
N ALA A 55 1.47 17.25 34.91
CA ALA A 55 0.07 17.16 35.31
C ALA A 55 -0.86 16.92 34.11
N ARG A 56 -0.56 17.56 32.97
CA ARG A 56 -1.30 17.33 31.72
C ARG A 56 -1.10 15.90 31.20
N LEU A 57 0.12 15.36 31.27
CA LEU A 57 0.39 13.97 30.93
C LEU A 57 -0.39 13.00 31.82
N TYR A 58 -0.39 13.25 33.16
CA TYR A 58 -1.17 12.42 34.07
C TYR A 58 -2.66 12.40 33.71
N THR A 59 -3.23 13.58 33.42
CA THR A 59 -4.63 13.72 33.00
C THR A 59 -4.90 12.94 31.71
N ALA A 60 -4.00 13.04 30.71
CA ALA A 60 -4.08 12.34 29.45
C ALA A 60 -4.03 10.80 29.61
N VAL A 61 -3.06 10.32 30.41
CA VAL A 61 -2.90 8.87 30.68
C VAL A 61 -4.12 8.33 31.42
N LYS A 62 -4.61 9.08 32.43
CA LYS A 62 -5.78 8.68 33.20
C LYS A 62 -7.01 8.53 32.30
N ALA A 63 -7.27 9.51 31.43
CA ALA A 63 -8.43 9.49 30.52
C ALA A 63 -8.37 8.34 29.53
N LEU A 64 -7.19 8.07 28.94
CA LEU A 64 -6.98 6.91 28.06
C LEU A 64 -7.21 5.60 28.81
N SER A 65 -6.65 5.48 30.01
CA SER A 65 -6.80 4.28 30.85
C SER A 65 -8.26 4.02 31.22
N ASP A 66 -8.97 5.05 31.70
CA ASP A 66 -10.38 4.94 32.06
C ASP A 66 -11.24 4.52 30.85
N PHE A 67 -10.99 5.11 29.68
CA PHE A 67 -11.69 4.77 28.43
C PHE A 67 -11.41 3.33 27.98
N CYS A 68 -10.13 2.92 27.94
CA CYS A 68 -9.76 1.55 27.59
C CYS A 68 -10.34 0.52 28.55
N CYS A 69 -10.35 0.81 29.87
CA CYS A 69 -10.98 -0.05 30.88
C CYS A 69 -12.49 -0.19 30.64
N SER A 70 -13.18 0.90 30.31
CA SER A 70 -14.62 0.88 30.01
C SER A 70 -14.92 0.08 28.74
N LEU A 71 -14.04 0.14 27.74
CA LEU A 71 -14.12 -0.66 26.51
C LEU A 71 -13.66 -2.11 26.69
N GLN A 72 -13.04 -2.45 27.83
CA GLN A 72 -12.42 -3.75 28.12
C GLN A 72 -11.28 -4.11 27.14
N ILE A 73 -10.57 -3.11 26.65
CA ILE A 73 -9.42 -3.28 25.73
C ILE A 73 -8.12 -3.17 26.52
N ASN A 74 -7.18 -4.08 26.29
CA ASN A 74 -5.88 -4.06 26.92
C ASN A 74 -4.87 -3.16 26.20
N VAL A 75 -3.91 -2.62 26.98
CA VAL A 75 -2.75 -1.87 26.47
C VAL A 75 -1.48 -2.56 26.98
N PRO A 76 -1.08 -3.71 26.39
CA PRO A 76 0.01 -4.53 26.94
C PRO A 76 1.39 -3.91 26.74
N THR A 77 1.52 -2.93 25.86
CA THR A 77 2.81 -2.32 25.53
C THR A 77 2.67 -0.85 25.22
N GLY A 78 3.77 -0.14 25.39
CA GLY A 78 3.90 1.26 25.10
C GLY A 78 5.25 1.78 25.58
N LYS A 79 5.47 3.05 25.39
CA LYS A 79 6.65 3.76 25.89
C LYS A 79 6.37 5.24 26.07
N ASP A 80 7.28 5.95 26.71
CA ASP A 80 7.25 7.39 26.84
C ASP A 80 8.53 8.07 26.36
N SER A 81 8.41 9.30 25.91
CA SER A 81 9.49 10.23 25.60
C SER A 81 9.14 11.59 26.21
N LEU A 82 9.76 11.91 27.36
CA LEU A 82 9.32 13.02 28.22
C LEU A 82 10.11 14.33 28.03
N SER A 83 10.99 14.39 27.03
CA SER A 83 11.80 15.57 26.72
C SER A 83 11.76 15.95 25.24
N MET A 84 10.59 15.88 24.64
CA MET A 84 10.38 16.12 23.20
C MET A 84 10.61 17.60 22.87
N THR A 85 11.87 17.92 22.57
CA THR A 85 12.33 19.28 22.26
C THR A 85 13.44 19.20 21.22
N GLN A 86 13.30 19.95 20.12
CA GLN A 86 14.37 20.17 19.15
C GLN A 86 15.13 21.45 19.52
N LYS A 87 16.45 21.35 19.69
CA LYS A 87 17.34 22.48 19.90
C LYS A 87 18.13 22.78 18.63
N TYR A 88 18.27 24.04 18.28
CA TYR A 88 19.01 24.51 17.13
C TYR A 88 20.34 25.16 17.51
N PRO A 89 21.33 25.24 16.56
CA PRO A 89 22.66 25.83 16.84
C PRO A 89 22.62 27.30 17.26
N ASP A 90 21.59 28.04 16.86
CA ASP A 90 21.37 29.45 17.21
C ASP A 90 20.80 29.64 18.64
N GLY A 91 20.63 28.55 19.38
CA GLY A 91 20.06 28.56 20.75
C GLY A 91 18.53 28.54 20.78
N SER A 92 17.87 28.65 19.66
CA SER A 92 16.41 28.48 19.57
C SER A 92 15.99 27.04 19.87
N LYS A 93 14.77 26.85 20.36
CA LYS A 93 14.19 25.53 20.62
C LYS A 93 12.73 25.49 20.18
N VAL A 94 12.33 24.36 19.62
CA VAL A 94 10.93 24.01 19.36
C VAL A 94 10.53 22.87 20.28
N ILE A 95 9.46 23.09 21.02
CA ILE A 95 8.90 22.13 21.97
C ILE A 95 7.74 21.43 21.28
N SER A 96 7.75 20.10 21.25
CA SER A 96 6.65 19.30 20.69
C SER A 96 5.40 19.44 21.56
N PRO A 97 4.19 19.52 20.98
CA PRO A 97 2.97 19.35 21.75
C PRO A 97 2.94 17.96 22.38
N GLY A 98 2.31 17.85 23.56
CA GLY A 98 2.03 16.56 24.17
C GLY A 98 1.05 15.76 23.31
N THR A 99 1.34 14.48 23.07
CA THR A 99 0.46 13.58 22.34
C THR A 99 0.69 12.12 22.74
N VAL A 100 -0.31 11.28 22.46
CA VAL A 100 -0.16 9.82 22.43
C VAL A 100 -0.35 9.32 21.02
N ILE A 101 0.52 8.42 20.57
CA ILE A 101 0.35 7.66 19.34
C ILE A 101 -0.17 6.28 19.73
N VAL A 102 -1.41 5.99 19.34
CA VAL A 102 -2.07 4.71 19.60
C VAL A 102 -2.00 3.86 18.34
N SER A 103 -1.53 2.63 18.48
CA SER A 103 -1.61 1.60 17.45
C SER A 103 -2.56 0.51 17.92
N ALA A 104 -3.54 0.16 17.09
CA ALA A 104 -4.48 -0.92 17.35
C ALA A 104 -4.17 -2.12 16.46
N GLY A 105 -4.26 -3.31 17.04
CA GLY A 105 -4.15 -4.58 16.31
C GLY A 105 -5.23 -5.55 16.77
N GLY A 106 -5.81 -6.30 15.82
CA GLY A 106 -6.84 -7.29 16.10
C GLY A 106 -6.80 -8.45 15.11
N GLU A 107 -7.25 -9.61 15.52
CA GLU A 107 -7.38 -10.78 14.66
C GLU A 107 -8.59 -10.62 13.74
N VAL A 108 -8.41 -10.88 12.44
CA VAL A 108 -9.46 -10.79 11.42
C VAL A 108 -9.96 -12.19 11.07
N SER A 109 -11.26 -12.40 11.13
CA SER A 109 -11.90 -13.70 10.86
C SER A 109 -11.95 -14.05 9.37
N ASP A 110 -12.12 -13.05 8.50
CA ASP A 110 -12.22 -13.23 7.04
C ASP A 110 -11.72 -11.98 6.31
N VAL A 111 -10.51 -12.04 5.77
CA VAL A 111 -9.89 -10.93 5.03
C VAL A 111 -10.65 -10.53 3.76
N LYS A 112 -11.56 -11.37 3.26
CA LYS A 112 -12.38 -11.06 2.07
C LYS A 112 -13.59 -10.17 2.37
N LYS A 113 -13.91 -9.97 3.65
CA LYS A 113 -15.02 -9.14 4.10
C LYS A 113 -14.61 -7.74 4.53
N VAL A 114 -13.36 -7.36 4.33
CA VAL A 114 -12.88 -6.01 4.64
C VAL A 114 -13.61 -5.00 3.76
N VAL A 115 -14.12 -3.93 4.38
CA VAL A 115 -14.84 -2.85 3.70
C VAL A 115 -13.84 -1.83 3.13
N SER A 116 -14.00 -1.47 1.86
CA SER A 116 -13.20 -0.43 1.20
C SER A 116 -13.78 0.96 1.46
N PRO A 117 -12.96 2.03 1.55
CA PRO A 117 -13.46 3.39 1.63
C PRO A 117 -14.00 3.94 0.30
N VAL A 118 -13.76 3.26 -0.82
CA VAL A 118 -14.09 3.76 -2.15
C VAL A 118 -15.58 3.66 -2.43
N LEU A 119 -16.21 4.80 -2.70
CA LEU A 119 -17.63 4.88 -3.05
C LEU A 119 -17.98 3.98 -4.25
N VAL A 120 -19.02 3.20 -4.13
CA VAL A 120 -19.60 2.43 -5.24
C VAL A 120 -20.57 3.33 -6.01
N ASN A 121 -20.32 3.59 -7.29
CA ASN A 121 -21.21 4.40 -8.14
C ASN A 121 -22.48 3.61 -8.48
N ASN A 122 -23.48 3.68 -7.60
CA ASN A 122 -24.77 3.03 -7.76
C ASN A 122 -25.86 3.86 -7.08
N GLU A 123 -26.77 4.42 -7.85
CA GLU A 123 -27.89 5.23 -7.36
C GLU A 123 -28.87 4.48 -6.44
N LYS A 124 -28.91 3.13 -6.52
CA LYS A 124 -29.76 2.27 -5.65
C LYS A 124 -29.06 1.97 -4.33
N THR A 125 -28.37 2.96 -3.80
CA THR A 125 -27.68 2.88 -2.51
C THR A 125 -27.95 4.15 -1.70
N THR A 126 -27.76 4.05 -0.39
CA THR A 126 -27.96 5.15 0.55
C THR A 126 -26.69 5.34 1.38
N ILE A 127 -26.35 6.61 1.64
CA ILE A 127 -25.22 7.01 2.48
C ILE A 127 -25.75 7.41 3.86
N TYR A 128 -25.15 6.84 4.91
CA TYR A 128 -25.47 7.12 6.30
C TYR A 128 -24.26 7.64 7.05
N HIS A 129 -24.47 8.56 7.97
CA HIS A 129 -23.55 8.91 9.06
C HIS A 129 -23.98 8.14 10.31
N ILE A 130 -23.01 7.58 11.01
CA ILE A 130 -23.20 6.92 12.32
C ILE A 130 -22.30 7.65 13.32
N ASP A 131 -22.90 8.17 14.39
CA ASP A 131 -22.17 8.84 15.46
C ASP A 131 -21.55 7.81 16.42
N PHE A 132 -20.32 8.05 16.82
CA PHE A 132 -19.60 7.28 17.84
C PHE A 132 -19.27 8.11 19.07
N SER A 133 -19.46 9.43 19.00
CA SER A 133 -18.99 10.35 20.06
C SER A 133 -20.01 10.55 21.18
N PHE A 134 -21.29 10.48 20.89
CA PHE A 134 -22.37 10.92 21.78
C PHE A 134 -22.13 12.33 22.35
N ASP A 135 -21.50 13.20 21.53
CA ASP A 135 -21.12 14.57 21.92
C ASP A 135 -21.68 15.58 20.91
N ASN A 136 -21.79 16.84 21.35
CA ASN A 136 -22.08 17.95 20.45
C ASN A 136 -20.92 18.18 19.48
N LEU A 137 -21.23 18.65 18.27
CA LEU A 137 -20.19 18.98 17.28
C LEU A 137 -19.35 20.16 17.74
N LYS A 138 -18.01 19.96 17.81
CA LYS A 138 -17.03 20.92 18.32
C LYS A 138 -15.86 21.07 17.36
N LEU A 139 -15.28 22.26 17.28
CA LEU A 139 -14.21 22.60 16.32
C LEU A 139 -12.82 22.72 16.96
N GLY A 140 -12.71 22.61 18.29
CA GLY A 140 -11.41 22.70 18.98
C GLY A 140 -10.51 21.54 18.58
N GLY A 141 -9.23 21.83 18.35
CA GLY A 141 -8.24 20.85 17.90
C GLY A 141 -8.39 20.38 16.44
N SER A 142 -9.37 20.87 15.70
CA SER A 142 -9.63 20.42 14.32
C SER A 142 -8.64 21.02 13.32
N ALA A 143 -8.52 20.36 12.16
CA ALA A 143 -7.81 20.89 10.99
C ALA A 143 -8.38 22.25 10.54
N PHE A 144 -9.71 22.43 10.65
CA PHE A 144 -10.36 23.71 10.37
C PHE A 144 -9.84 24.84 11.29
N ALA A 145 -9.76 24.61 12.61
CA ALA A 145 -9.21 25.59 13.53
C ALA A 145 -7.75 25.96 13.20
N GLN A 146 -6.94 24.96 12.79
CA GLN A 146 -5.55 25.18 12.39
C GLN A 146 -5.44 26.07 11.14
N THR A 147 -6.33 25.94 10.16
CA THR A 147 -6.32 26.81 8.97
C THR A 147 -6.55 28.28 9.32
N LEU A 148 -7.19 28.55 10.47
CA LEU A 148 -7.42 29.87 11.02
C LEU A 148 -6.30 30.32 11.98
N GLY A 149 -5.24 29.52 12.15
CA GLY A 149 -4.15 29.78 13.10
C GLY A 149 -4.59 29.69 14.56
N LYS A 150 -5.61 28.89 14.87
CA LYS A 150 -6.19 28.71 16.22
C LYS A 150 -6.19 27.24 16.61
N VAL A 151 -6.25 26.97 17.91
CA VAL A 151 -6.49 25.63 18.46
C VAL A 151 -7.98 25.46 18.79
N GLY A 152 -8.62 26.46 19.37
CA GLY A 152 -10.00 26.40 19.88
C GLY A 152 -10.06 25.85 21.30
N ASP A 153 -11.16 26.12 22.00
CA ASP A 153 -11.33 25.79 23.43
C ASP A 153 -12.21 24.55 23.65
N GLU A 154 -13.15 24.30 22.73
CA GLU A 154 -14.08 23.18 22.84
C GLU A 154 -13.63 22.03 21.92
N VAL A 155 -13.02 21.01 22.51
CA VAL A 155 -12.56 19.80 21.84
C VAL A 155 -13.64 18.73 21.91
N PRO A 156 -13.96 18.00 20.81
CA PRO A 156 -14.84 16.85 20.89
C PRO A 156 -14.19 15.71 21.67
N SER A 157 -15.03 14.81 22.19
CA SER A 157 -14.56 13.60 22.86
C SER A 157 -15.63 12.52 22.75
N VAL A 158 -15.34 11.31 23.19
CA VAL A 158 -16.36 10.28 23.44
C VAL A 158 -16.93 10.54 24.82
N GLN A 159 -18.23 10.87 24.91
CA GLN A 159 -18.88 11.20 26.18
C GLN A 159 -19.39 9.94 26.90
N ASP A 160 -19.64 8.86 26.17
CA ASP A 160 -20.14 7.59 26.68
C ASP A 160 -19.39 6.42 26.03
N ALA A 161 -18.56 5.74 26.82
CA ALA A 161 -17.76 4.61 26.35
C ALA A 161 -18.60 3.38 26.03
N GLU A 162 -19.73 3.17 26.72
CA GLU A 162 -20.66 2.07 26.45
C GLU A 162 -21.36 2.28 25.10
N TYR A 163 -21.82 3.50 24.86
CA TYR A 163 -22.37 3.89 23.56
C TYR A 163 -21.36 3.68 22.41
N PHE A 164 -20.10 4.09 22.60
CA PHE A 164 -19.03 3.87 21.61
C PHE A 164 -18.84 2.38 21.32
N ARG A 165 -18.83 1.55 22.38
CA ARG A 165 -18.72 0.10 22.26
C ARG A 165 -19.89 -0.49 21.47
N ASP A 166 -21.11 -0.09 21.79
CA ASP A 166 -22.32 -0.57 21.10
C ASP A 166 -22.33 -0.16 19.63
N ALA A 167 -21.92 1.08 19.32
CA ALA A 167 -21.77 1.56 17.95
C ALA A 167 -20.71 0.73 17.18
N PHE A 168 -19.57 0.46 17.81
CA PHE A 168 -18.51 -0.36 17.21
C PHE A 168 -19.00 -1.78 16.92
N LEU A 169 -19.66 -2.44 17.88
CA LEU A 169 -20.17 -3.80 17.73
C LEU A 169 -21.29 -3.89 16.69
N ALA A 170 -22.17 -2.90 16.62
CA ALA A 170 -23.21 -2.82 15.59
C ALA A 170 -22.58 -2.74 14.19
N VAL A 171 -21.55 -1.93 14.01
CA VAL A 171 -20.83 -1.84 12.72
C VAL A 171 -20.10 -3.14 12.41
N GLN A 172 -19.48 -3.82 13.39
CA GLN A 172 -18.89 -5.15 13.20
C GLN A 172 -19.94 -6.17 12.73
N GLU A 173 -21.15 -6.11 13.26
CA GLU A 173 -22.25 -6.96 12.79
C GLU A 173 -22.61 -6.67 11.32
N LEU A 174 -22.69 -5.39 10.93
CA LEU A 174 -22.93 -4.98 9.55
C LEU A 174 -21.83 -5.48 8.59
N VAL A 175 -20.55 -5.37 9.01
CA VAL A 175 -19.40 -5.87 8.24
C VAL A 175 -19.46 -7.39 8.08
N ASN A 176 -19.68 -8.12 9.17
CA ASN A 176 -19.76 -9.59 9.16
C ASN A 176 -20.90 -10.10 8.26
N LYS A 177 -22.04 -9.40 8.25
CA LYS A 177 -23.20 -9.73 7.38
C LYS A 177 -23.03 -9.26 5.94
N GLY A 178 -21.94 -8.52 5.60
CA GLY A 178 -21.71 -7.99 4.25
C GLY A 178 -22.75 -6.94 3.81
N LEU A 179 -23.24 -6.13 4.74
CA LEU A 179 -24.28 -5.14 4.48
C LEU A 179 -23.72 -3.76 4.08
N ILE A 180 -22.41 -3.51 4.29
CA ILE A 180 -21.73 -2.27 3.94
C ILE A 180 -21.01 -2.44 2.61
N LEU A 181 -21.27 -1.55 1.66
CA LEU A 181 -20.63 -1.52 0.34
C LEU A 181 -19.32 -0.72 0.33
N ALA A 182 -19.31 0.40 1.05
CA ALA A 182 -18.15 1.25 1.27
C ALA A 182 -18.30 1.97 2.61
N GLY A 183 -17.19 2.34 3.23
CA GLY A 183 -17.22 3.06 4.49
C GLY A 183 -15.91 3.76 4.82
N HIS A 184 -16.00 4.89 5.53
CA HIS A 184 -14.86 5.70 5.93
C HIS A 184 -15.13 6.35 7.29
N ASP A 185 -14.12 6.45 8.14
CA ASP A 185 -14.19 7.15 9.42
C ASP A 185 -14.12 8.66 9.24
N ILE A 186 -14.66 9.38 10.23
CA ILE A 186 -14.52 10.84 10.32
C ILE A 186 -13.27 11.13 11.15
N SER A 187 -12.28 11.74 10.50
CA SER A 187 -10.99 12.08 11.06
C SER A 187 -10.65 13.55 10.75
N ALA A 188 -9.37 13.87 10.54
CA ALA A 188 -8.91 15.22 10.23
C ALA A 188 -9.64 15.83 9.03
N GLY A 189 -10.23 17.01 9.23
CA GLY A 189 -11.02 17.74 8.22
C GLY A 189 -12.53 17.45 8.27
N GLY A 190 -13.00 16.55 9.12
CA GLY A 190 -14.41 16.32 9.41
C GLY A 190 -15.18 15.63 8.29
N LEU A 191 -16.51 15.72 8.38
CA LEU A 191 -17.45 15.02 7.48
C LEU A 191 -17.20 15.32 6.00
N ILE A 192 -16.93 16.57 5.62
CA ILE A 192 -16.75 16.93 4.20
C ILE A 192 -15.51 16.28 3.60
N THR A 193 -14.42 16.20 4.38
CA THR A 193 -13.20 15.51 3.93
C THR A 193 -13.44 14.02 3.75
N THR A 194 -14.11 13.37 4.70
CA THR A 194 -14.51 11.96 4.60
C THR A 194 -15.31 11.68 3.32
N LEU A 195 -16.33 12.49 3.02
CA LEU A 195 -17.14 12.34 1.80
C LEU A 195 -16.32 12.53 0.52
N LEU A 196 -15.38 13.49 0.51
CA LEU A 196 -14.49 13.73 -0.63
C LEU A 196 -13.51 12.57 -0.83
N GLU A 197 -12.89 12.07 0.25
CA GLU A 197 -11.93 10.96 0.21
C GLU A 197 -12.57 9.68 -0.30
N MET A 198 -13.84 9.41 0.05
CA MET A 198 -14.60 8.29 -0.53
C MET A 198 -14.75 8.39 -2.06
N CYS A 199 -14.67 9.60 -2.64
CA CYS A 199 -14.78 9.82 -4.08
C CYS A 199 -13.42 9.92 -4.80
N PHE A 200 -12.31 10.19 -4.10
CA PHE A 200 -11.03 10.54 -4.75
C PHE A 200 -10.43 9.43 -5.61
N ALA A 201 -10.65 8.18 -5.25
CA ALA A 201 -10.14 7.04 -6.00
C ALA A 201 -10.94 6.75 -7.29
N ASN A 202 -12.18 7.24 -7.39
CA ASN A 202 -13.01 7.09 -8.58
C ASN A 202 -12.64 8.15 -9.62
N VAL A 203 -12.90 7.84 -10.90
CA VAL A 203 -12.76 8.78 -12.02
C VAL A 203 -14.10 9.42 -12.40
N GLU A 204 -15.21 8.82 -11.99
CA GLU A 204 -16.58 9.23 -12.29
C GLU A 204 -17.43 9.22 -11.02
N GLY A 205 -18.56 9.92 -11.06
CA GLY A 205 -19.55 9.97 -10.00
C GLY A 205 -19.17 10.87 -8.82
N GLY A 206 -20.17 11.15 -8.01
CA GLY A 206 -20.11 11.97 -6.80
C GLY A 206 -21.27 11.66 -5.86
N MET A 207 -21.73 12.66 -5.10
CA MET A 207 -22.78 12.49 -4.09
C MET A 207 -23.75 13.68 -4.04
N GLU A 208 -25.00 13.40 -3.73
CA GLU A 208 -25.98 14.38 -3.28
C GLU A 208 -26.25 14.14 -1.78
N ILE A 209 -25.94 15.16 -0.96
CA ILE A 209 -25.98 15.09 0.51
C ILE A 209 -26.94 16.13 1.05
N ASN A 210 -27.87 15.70 1.91
CA ASN A 210 -28.81 16.55 2.61
C ASN A 210 -28.57 16.45 4.14
N LEU A 211 -28.30 17.59 4.77
CA LEU A 211 -27.94 17.72 6.17
C LEU A 211 -29.10 18.14 7.08
N ASP A 212 -30.32 18.26 6.56
CA ASP A 212 -31.48 18.77 7.33
C ASP A 212 -31.81 17.93 8.57
N LYS A 213 -31.50 16.64 8.54
CA LYS A 213 -31.73 15.74 9.67
C LYS A 213 -30.68 15.83 10.77
N ILE A 214 -29.56 16.49 10.53
CA ILE A 214 -28.56 16.77 11.55
C ILE A 214 -29.08 17.93 12.40
N LYS A 215 -29.14 17.74 13.74
CA LYS A 215 -29.74 18.70 14.69
C LYS A 215 -28.95 20.01 14.78
N GLU A 216 -27.61 19.96 14.62
CA GLU A 216 -26.75 21.14 14.58
C GLU A 216 -27.18 22.06 13.43
N GLN A 217 -27.19 23.37 13.72
CA GLN A 217 -27.58 24.38 12.71
C GLN A 217 -26.36 25.07 12.08
N ASP A 218 -25.23 25.07 12.75
CA ASP A 218 -23.99 25.62 12.22
C ASP A 218 -23.38 24.67 11.19
N LEU A 219 -23.46 25.05 9.93
CA LEU A 219 -22.94 24.26 8.82
C LEU A 219 -21.41 24.01 8.92
N ILE A 220 -20.67 24.98 9.47
CA ILE A 220 -19.23 24.82 9.68
C ILE A 220 -18.95 23.70 10.69
N LYS A 221 -19.69 23.68 11.79
CA LYS A 221 -19.58 22.58 12.76
C LYS A 221 -19.94 21.22 12.12
N ILE A 222 -21.02 21.16 11.33
CA ILE A 222 -21.45 19.91 10.69
C ILE A 222 -20.37 19.38 9.74
N LEU A 223 -19.76 20.26 8.94
CA LEU A 223 -18.83 19.86 7.89
C LEU A 223 -17.42 19.58 8.42
N PHE A 224 -16.97 20.31 9.44
CA PHE A 224 -15.56 20.34 9.86
C PHE A 224 -15.29 19.87 11.30
N ALA A 225 -16.31 19.54 12.10
CA ALA A 225 -16.07 18.92 13.38
C ALA A 225 -15.48 17.51 13.21
N GLU A 226 -14.49 17.20 14.03
CA GLU A 226 -13.77 15.93 14.00
C GLU A 226 -14.23 15.01 15.15
N ASN A 227 -15.53 15.02 15.42
CA ASN A 227 -16.14 14.09 16.35
C ASN A 227 -16.00 12.66 15.84
N PRO A 228 -15.65 11.68 16.70
CA PRO A 228 -15.63 10.27 16.29
C PRO A 228 -16.95 9.81 15.68
N GLY A 229 -16.87 9.29 14.48
CA GLY A 229 -18.00 8.81 13.70
C GLY A 229 -17.56 8.18 12.39
N ILE A 230 -18.49 7.64 11.64
CA ILE A 230 -18.22 7.01 10.35
C ILE A 230 -19.30 7.34 9.33
N VAL A 231 -18.93 7.23 8.06
CA VAL A 231 -19.84 7.26 6.92
C VAL A 231 -19.88 5.88 6.27
N ILE A 232 -21.06 5.35 6.03
CA ILE A 232 -21.25 4.07 5.34
C ILE A 232 -22.17 4.20 4.13
N GLN A 233 -21.91 3.40 3.10
CA GLN A 233 -22.77 3.22 1.95
C GLN A 233 -23.42 1.84 2.01
N VAL A 234 -24.76 1.79 1.85
CA VAL A 234 -25.59 0.60 1.99
C VAL A 234 -26.47 0.43 0.76
N SER A 235 -26.64 -0.80 0.27
CA SER A 235 -27.63 -1.09 -0.77
C SER A 235 -29.06 -0.83 -0.26
N ASP A 236 -29.90 -0.21 -1.09
CA ASP A 236 -31.32 0.05 -0.74
C ASP A 236 -32.10 -1.22 -0.40
N LYS A 237 -31.63 -2.38 -0.86
CA LYS A 237 -32.21 -3.69 -0.51
C LYS A 237 -32.03 -4.04 0.97
N HIS A 238 -30.96 -3.52 1.59
CA HIS A 238 -30.55 -3.87 2.94
C HIS A 238 -30.77 -2.76 3.97
N LYS A 239 -31.27 -1.59 3.56
CA LYS A 239 -31.38 -0.42 4.43
C LYS A 239 -32.22 -0.68 5.68
N GLU A 240 -33.29 -1.45 5.59
CA GLU A 240 -34.13 -1.73 6.75
C GLU A 240 -33.44 -2.69 7.75
N ALA A 241 -32.68 -3.68 7.26
CA ALA A 241 -31.86 -4.53 8.12
C ALA A 241 -30.74 -3.74 8.83
N VAL A 242 -30.10 -2.80 8.11
CA VAL A 242 -29.08 -1.92 8.70
C VAL A 242 -29.68 -1.03 9.79
N LYS A 243 -30.84 -0.39 9.53
CA LYS A 243 -31.52 0.44 10.53
C LYS A 243 -31.89 -0.38 11.76
N GLN A 244 -32.47 -1.57 11.58
CA GLN A 244 -32.87 -2.43 12.70
C GLN A 244 -31.67 -2.76 13.61
N ILE A 245 -30.49 -3.12 13.03
CA ILE A 245 -29.29 -3.41 13.81
C ILE A 245 -28.84 -2.18 14.61
N LEU A 246 -28.84 -0.98 14.00
CA LEU A 246 -28.43 0.24 14.67
C LEU A 246 -29.44 0.66 15.77
N GLU A 247 -30.73 0.52 15.50
CA GLU A 247 -31.80 0.82 16.45
C GLU A 247 -31.83 -0.14 17.65
N ASP A 248 -31.65 -1.45 17.41
CA ASP A 248 -31.54 -2.46 18.46
C ASP A 248 -30.33 -2.23 19.37
N ALA A 249 -29.24 -1.69 18.82
CA ALA A 249 -28.04 -1.30 19.56
C ALA A 249 -28.14 0.12 20.20
N GLY A 250 -29.24 0.84 19.99
CA GLY A 250 -29.40 2.21 20.50
C GLY A 250 -28.48 3.25 19.86
N VAL A 251 -27.94 2.98 18.67
CA VAL A 251 -26.94 3.80 18.00
C VAL A 251 -27.58 4.85 17.09
N GLY A 252 -27.14 6.10 17.27
CA GLY A 252 -27.59 7.24 16.48
C GLY A 252 -27.04 7.20 15.03
N TYR A 253 -27.93 7.33 14.05
CA TYR A 253 -27.56 7.42 12.65
C TYR A 253 -28.40 8.46 11.90
N VAL A 254 -27.83 8.99 10.81
CA VAL A 254 -28.52 9.95 9.94
C VAL A 254 -28.35 9.53 8.48
N LYS A 255 -29.47 9.43 7.75
CA LYS A 255 -29.40 9.32 6.30
C LYS A 255 -28.92 10.65 5.74
N LEU A 256 -27.76 10.63 5.06
CA LEU A 256 -27.15 11.80 4.42
C LEU A 256 -27.60 11.99 2.98
N GLY A 257 -27.64 10.90 2.18
CA GLY A 257 -27.88 11.06 0.75
C GLY A 257 -27.67 9.79 -0.06
N LYS A 258 -27.20 9.98 -1.29
CA LYS A 258 -26.97 8.91 -2.27
C LYS A 258 -25.84 9.29 -3.23
N PRO A 259 -25.20 8.32 -3.92
CA PRO A 259 -24.33 8.58 -5.05
C PRO A 259 -25.08 9.19 -6.24
N THR A 260 -24.36 9.92 -7.10
CA THR A 260 -24.82 10.49 -8.36
C THR A 260 -23.79 10.29 -9.46
N ASP A 261 -24.19 10.44 -10.73
CA ASP A 261 -23.27 10.34 -11.87
C ASP A 261 -22.40 11.59 -12.05
N GLU A 262 -22.79 12.71 -11.41
CA GLU A 262 -22.09 13.98 -11.50
C GLU A 262 -20.78 13.97 -10.69
N ARG A 263 -19.70 14.52 -11.25
CA ARG A 263 -18.37 14.54 -10.62
C ARG A 263 -18.22 15.68 -9.58
N HIS A 264 -19.19 15.79 -8.68
CA HIS A 264 -19.16 16.74 -7.54
C HIS A 264 -19.92 16.18 -6.34
N ILE A 265 -19.69 16.79 -5.18
CA ILE A 265 -20.53 16.60 -4.01
C ILE A 265 -21.43 17.82 -3.89
N LEU A 266 -22.72 17.61 -3.94
CA LEU A 266 -23.75 18.62 -3.69
C LEU A 266 -24.22 18.49 -2.24
N VAL A 267 -24.04 19.53 -1.44
CA VAL A 267 -24.43 19.56 -0.02
C VAL A 267 -25.53 20.57 0.18
N SER A 268 -26.66 20.16 0.76
CA SER A 268 -27.79 21.03 1.08
C SER A 268 -28.11 21.02 2.58
N LYS A 269 -28.50 22.20 3.11
CA LYS A 269 -29.09 22.38 4.43
C LYS A 269 -30.05 23.57 4.43
N GLY A 270 -31.34 23.35 4.68
CA GLY A 270 -32.38 24.34 4.47
C GLY A 270 -32.37 24.83 3.02
N ASP A 271 -32.39 26.15 2.84
CA ASP A 271 -32.34 26.78 1.51
C ASP A 271 -30.90 26.92 0.95
N ALA A 272 -29.88 26.59 1.73
CA ALA A 272 -28.49 26.70 1.31
C ALA A 272 -28.01 25.44 0.58
N THR A 273 -27.30 25.65 -0.54
CA THR A 273 -26.70 24.56 -1.33
C THR A 273 -25.28 24.93 -1.70
N TYR A 274 -24.36 23.97 -1.54
CA TYR A 274 -22.94 24.11 -1.83
C TYR A 274 -22.49 22.97 -2.74
N GLN A 275 -21.62 23.29 -3.68
CA GLN A 275 -21.07 22.31 -4.62
C GLN A 275 -19.56 22.24 -4.49
N PHE A 276 -19.03 21.02 -4.34
CA PHE A 276 -17.60 20.75 -4.26
C PHE A 276 -17.18 19.89 -5.46
N GLY A 277 -16.40 20.46 -6.37
CA GLY A 277 -15.84 19.73 -7.52
C GLY A 277 -14.76 18.76 -7.04
N ILE A 278 -15.00 17.45 -7.18
CA ILE A 278 -14.17 16.40 -6.58
C ILE A 278 -12.72 16.46 -7.07
N ASP A 279 -12.49 16.62 -8.38
CA ASP A 279 -11.13 16.64 -8.94
C ASP A 279 -10.32 17.86 -8.48
N TYR A 280 -10.99 19.03 -8.37
CA TYR A 280 -10.36 20.22 -7.82
C TYR A 280 -10.04 20.03 -6.33
N MET A 281 -10.96 19.49 -5.53
CA MET A 281 -10.75 19.25 -4.11
C MET A 281 -9.65 18.20 -3.88
N ARG A 282 -9.54 17.17 -4.74
CA ARG A 282 -8.44 16.21 -4.70
C ARG A 282 -7.08 16.88 -4.94
N ASP A 283 -7.00 17.81 -5.91
CA ASP A 283 -5.76 18.57 -6.17
C ASP A 283 -5.40 19.45 -4.96
N VAL A 284 -6.39 20.10 -4.33
CA VAL A 284 -6.20 20.87 -3.07
C VAL A 284 -5.70 19.96 -1.95
N TRP A 285 -6.35 18.84 -1.72
CA TRP A 285 -5.97 17.84 -0.70
C TRP A 285 -4.54 17.33 -0.93
N TYR A 286 -4.18 17.03 -2.16
CA TYR A 286 -2.85 16.53 -2.51
C TYR A 286 -1.76 17.62 -2.51
N SER A 287 -2.12 18.90 -2.62
CA SER A 287 -1.18 20.02 -2.73
C SER A 287 -0.21 20.12 -1.55
N THR A 288 -0.65 19.82 -0.34
CA THR A 288 0.22 19.83 0.85
C THR A 288 1.32 18.78 0.74
N SER A 289 0.99 17.56 0.31
CA SER A 289 1.95 16.50 0.04
C SER A 289 2.94 16.91 -1.07
N TYR A 290 2.46 17.57 -2.12
CA TYR A 290 3.33 18.13 -3.17
C TYR A 290 4.31 19.18 -2.63
N LEU A 291 3.87 20.09 -1.74
CA LEU A 291 4.74 21.10 -1.13
C LEU A 291 5.88 20.49 -0.30
N LEU A 292 5.65 19.36 0.34
CA LEU A 292 6.68 18.59 1.05
C LEU A 292 7.56 17.80 0.07
N ASP A 293 6.95 17.12 -0.89
CA ASP A 293 7.65 16.28 -1.87
C ASP A 293 8.67 17.07 -2.69
N ARG A 294 8.32 18.29 -3.14
CA ARG A 294 9.24 19.16 -3.91
C ARG A 294 10.53 19.54 -3.16
N LYS A 295 10.57 19.38 -1.84
CA LYS A 295 11.76 19.60 -1.02
C LYS A 295 12.62 18.34 -0.89
N GLN A 296 12.07 17.18 -1.20
CA GLN A 296 12.70 15.87 -1.04
C GLN A 296 13.05 15.23 -2.37
N SER A 297 12.27 15.47 -3.43
CA SER A 297 12.46 14.88 -4.76
C SER A 297 13.25 15.81 -5.67
N MET A 298 14.21 15.25 -6.42
CA MET A 298 15.03 15.97 -7.38
C MET A 298 14.41 15.99 -8.78
N ASN A 299 15.04 16.72 -9.70
CA ASN A 299 14.75 16.76 -11.13
C ASN A 299 13.30 17.08 -11.50
N GLY A 300 12.59 17.83 -10.63
CA GLY A 300 11.20 18.21 -10.87
C GLY A 300 10.18 17.06 -10.74
N CYS A 301 10.60 15.90 -10.22
CA CYS A 301 9.74 14.72 -10.10
C CYS A 301 8.49 14.97 -9.25
N ALA A 302 8.60 15.76 -8.17
CA ALA A 302 7.43 16.12 -7.37
C ALA A 302 6.36 16.87 -8.19
N LYS A 303 6.79 17.80 -9.06
CA LYS A 303 5.87 18.53 -9.95
C LYS A 303 5.23 17.59 -10.97
N LYS A 304 6.03 16.75 -11.62
CA LYS A 304 5.53 15.75 -12.58
C LYS A 304 4.54 14.79 -11.91
N ARG A 305 4.79 14.35 -10.67
CA ARG A 305 3.84 13.53 -9.91
C ARG A 305 2.52 14.24 -9.72
N PHE A 306 2.55 15.49 -9.25
CA PHE A 306 1.35 16.29 -9.00
C PHE A 306 0.52 16.56 -10.27
N GLU A 307 1.19 16.78 -11.41
CA GLU A 307 0.53 17.05 -12.69
C GLU A 307 0.02 15.78 -13.37
N ASN A 308 0.78 14.67 -13.30
CA ASN A 308 0.56 13.47 -14.11
C ASN A 308 -0.27 12.39 -13.42
N TYR A 309 -0.38 12.34 -12.08
CA TYR A 309 -0.99 11.19 -11.38
C TYR A 309 -2.38 10.84 -11.89
N LYS A 310 -3.18 11.83 -12.26
CA LYS A 310 -4.53 11.66 -12.80
C LYS A 310 -4.58 11.30 -14.29
N MET A 311 -3.45 11.48 -15.01
CA MET A 311 -3.34 11.25 -16.45
C MET A 311 -2.68 9.92 -16.79
N GLN A 312 -2.27 9.15 -15.80
CA GLN A 312 -1.54 7.90 -15.95
C GLN A 312 -2.24 6.75 -15.19
N PRO A 313 -3.50 6.41 -15.55
CA PRO A 313 -4.22 5.31 -14.92
C PRO A 313 -3.51 3.97 -15.17
N VAL A 314 -3.66 3.04 -14.25
CA VAL A 314 -3.24 1.65 -14.46
C VAL A 314 -4.29 0.97 -15.33
N GLU A 315 -3.88 0.60 -16.54
CA GLU A 315 -4.72 -0.10 -17.50
C GLU A 315 -4.44 -1.59 -17.49
N PHE A 316 -5.48 -2.40 -17.67
CA PHE A 316 -5.36 -3.85 -17.80
C PHE A 316 -5.85 -4.31 -19.18
N ALA A 317 -5.02 -5.12 -19.84
CA ALA A 317 -5.38 -5.87 -21.04
C ALA A 317 -4.74 -7.25 -20.93
N PHE A 318 -5.56 -8.26 -20.70
CA PHE A 318 -5.09 -9.65 -20.58
C PHE A 318 -5.11 -10.34 -21.94
N MET A 319 -4.30 -11.38 -22.10
CA MET A 319 -4.38 -12.24 -23.26
C MET A 319 -5.78 -12.87 -23.36
N PRO A 320 -6.34 -13.03 -24.57
CA PRO A 320 -7.73 -13.47 -24.76
C PRO A 320 -8.05 -14.84 -24.15
N ASP A 321 -7.07 -15.71 -24.03
CA ASP A 321 -7.19 -17.06 -23.48
C ASP A 321 -6.95 -17.12 -21.96
N PHE A 322 -6.58 -16.01 -21.30
CA PHE A 322 -6.35 -15.98 -19.86
C PHE A 322 -7.66 -16.13 -19.07
N LYS A 323 -7.77 -17.23 -18.32
CA LYS A 323 -8.96 -17.59 -17.53
C LYS A 323 -8.84 -17.28 -16.02
N GLY A 324 -7.66 -16.94 -15.53
CA GLY A 324 -7.41 -16.65 -14.12
C GLY A 324 -7.54 -17.85 -13.18
N LYS A 325 -7.41 -19.08 -13.66
CA LYS A 325 -7.60 -20.31 -12.87
C LYS A 325 -6.32 -21.15 -12.82
N PHE A 326 -6.05 -21.75 -11.65
CA PHE A 326 -4.95 -22.70 -11.50
C PHE A 326 -5.03 -23.86 -12.52
N SER A 327 -6.24 -24.34 -12.79
CA SER A 327 -6.47 -25.44 -13.71
C SER A 327 -6.05 -25.12 -15.15
N GLN A 328 -6.03 -23.85 -15.56
CA GLN A 328 -5.57 -23.42 -16.88
C GLN A 328 -4.11 -23.85 -17.14
N TYR A 329 -3.29 -23.82 -16.10
CA TYR A 329 -1.86 -24.12 -16.18
C TYR A 329 -1.48 -25.47 -15.55
N GLY A 330 -2.47 -26.27 -15.09
CA GLY A 330 -2.24 -27.52 -14.37
C GLY A 330 -1.58 -27.31 -12.99
N ILE A 331 -1.78 -26.16 -12.38
CA ILE A 331 -1.21 -25.83 -11.07
C ILE A 331 -2.00 -26.57 -9.97
N ASN A 332 -1.26 -27.29 -9.14
CA ASN A 332 -1.76 -27.86 -7.88
C ASN A 332 -1.08 -27.16 -6.71
N PRO A 333 -1.75 -26.25 -6.00
CA PRO A 333 -1.17 -25.52 -4.87
C PRO A 333 -0.87 -26.43 -3.67
N ASP A 334 -1.48 -27.61 -3.61
CA ASP A 334 -1.29 -28.59 -2.54
C ASP A 334 -0.33 -29.72 -2.93
N ARG A 335 0.45 -29.56 -3.98
CA ARG A 335 1.44 -30.53 -4.44
C ARG A 335 2.40 -30.92 -3.31
N ARG A 336 2.53 -32.22 -3.05
CA ARG A 336 3.46 -32.77 -2.04
C ARG A 336 4.59 -33.59 -2.66
N THR A 337 4.39 -34.05 -3.90
CA THR A 337 5.38 -34.89 -4.61
C THR A 337 6.37 -34.00 -5.36
N PRO A 338 7.68 -34.23 -5.23
CA PRO A 338 8.69 -33.55 -6.04
C PRO A 338 8.45 -33.77 -7.55
N SER A 339 8.71 -32.73 -8.32
CA SER A 339 8.61 -32.78 -9.80
C SER A 339 9.89 -33.29 -10.46
N GLY A 340 11.02 -33.24 -9.77
CA GLY A 340 12.34 -33.54 -10.32
C GLY A 340 12.92 -32.40 -11.18
N ILE A 341 12.25 -31.23 -11.26
CA ILE A 341 12.74 -30.05 -11.97
C ILE A 341 13.09 -28.98 -10.95
N ARG A 342 14.37 -28.65 -10.86
CA ARG A 342 14.92 -27.85 -9.79
C ARG A 342 15.12 -26.40 -10.20
N ALA A 343 14.75 -25.49 -9.28
CA ALA A 343 15.12 -24.07 -9.33
C ALA A 343 15.88 -23.69 -8.05
N ALA A 344 16.91 -22.86 -8.17
CA ALA A 344 17.62 -22.30 -7.03
C ALA A 344 17.31 -20.82 -6.87
N ILE A 345 17.01 -20.39 -5.65
CA ILE A 345 16.96 -18.99 -5.27
C ILE A 345 18.32 -18.64 -4.65
N ILE A 346 19.04 -17.72 -5.30
CA ILE A 346 20.36 -17.27 -4.83
C ILE A 346 20.19 -16.02 -3.99
N ARG A 347 20.72 -16.08 -2.77
CA ARG A 347 20.58 -15.03 -1.77
C ARG A 347 21.93 -14.53 -1.26
N GLU A 348 21.98 -13.24 -0.96
CA GLU A 348 23.03 -12.58 -0.21
C GLU A 348 22.42 -11.91 1.03
N LYS A 349 23.19 -11.57 2.05
CA LYS A 349 22.68 -10.82 3.21
C LYS A 349 22.06 -9.50 2.74
N GLY A 350 20.89 -9.19 3.25
CA GLY A 350 20.09 -8.01 2.87
C GLY A 350 19.13 -8.23 1.70
N THR A 351 19.14 -9.39 1.02
CA THR A 351 18.08 -9.75 0.06
C THR A 351 16.79 -10.12 0.78
N ASN A 352 15.66 -9.96 0.09
CA ASN A 352 14.33 -10.34 0.57
C ASN A 352 13.44 -10.79 -0.60
N GLY A 353 12.22 -11.27 -0.27
CA GLY A 353 11.27 -11.75 -1.29
C GLY A 353 11.51 -13.22 -1.70
N GLU A 354 12.41 -13.92 -1.03
CA GLU A 354 12.71 -15.33 -1.31
C GLU A 354 11.51 -16.25 -1.10
N ARG A 355 10.63 -15.94 -0.14
CA ARG A 355 9.44 -16.76 0.14
C ARG A 355 8.40 -16.63 -0.96
N GLU A 356 8.09 -15.39 -1.38
CA GLU A 356 7.17 -15.09 -2.48
C GLU A 356 7.69 -15.69 -3.79
N MET A 357 8.98 -15.58 -4.02
CA MET A 357 9.64 -16.16 -5.19
C MET A 357 9.61 -17.69 -5.15
N ALA A 358 9.93 -18.31 -3.99
CA ALA A 358 9.86 -19.75 -3.80
C ALA A 358 8.44 -20.28 -4.04
N TYR A 359 7.44 -19.57 -3.54
CA TYR A 359 6.05 -19.96 -3.71
C TYR A 359 5.61 -19.85 -5.18
N SER A 360 6.03 -18.78 -5.89
CA SER A 360 5.75 -18.61 -7.32
C SER A 360 6.35 -19.76 -8.17
N LEU A 361 7.60 -20.12 -7.89
CA LEU A 361 8.28 -21.25 -8.54
C LEU A 361 7.61 -22.60 -8.17
N TYR A 362 7.25 -22.78 -6.90
CA TYR A 362 6.55 -23.98 -6.43
C TYR A 362 5.19 -24.16 -7.12
N LEU A 363 4.40 -23.10 -7.25
CA LEU A 363 3.12 -23.13 -7.95
C LEU A 363 3.30 -23.52 -9.42
N ALA A 364 4.35 -23.02 -10.07
CA ALA A 364 4.68 -23.40 -11.43
C ALA A 364 5.17 -24.85 -11.58
N GLY A 365 5.49 -25.54 -10.48
CA GLY A 365 5.90 -26.94 -10.47
C GLY A 365 7.40 -27.18 -10.33
N PHE A 366 8.19 -26.18 -9.90
CA PHE A 366 9.60 -26.39 -9.54
C PHE A 366 9.76 -26.99 -8.14
N ASP A 367 10.83 -27.74 -7.95
CA ASP A 367 11.37 -28.09 -6.64
C ASP A 367 12.42 -27.04 -6.29
N VAL A 368 12.13 -26.22 -5.27
CA VAL A 368 12.90 -25.01 -4.97
C VAL A 368 14.02 -25.29 -3.99
N LYS A 369 15.22 -24.83 -4.32
CA LYS A 369 16.44 -24.91 -3.51
C LYS A 369 16.85 -23.51 -3.06
N ASP A 370 17.10 -23.34 -1.77
CA ASP A 370 17.63 -22.10 -1.21
C ASP A 370 19.16 -22.16 -1.22
N VAL A 371 19.80 -21.19 -1.86
CA VAL A 371 21.25 -21.11 -2.04
C VAL A 371 21.75 -19.76 -1.57
N THR A 372 22.66 -19.76 -0.61
CA THR A 372 23.31 -18.53 -0.15
C THR A 372 24.67 -18.32 -0.86
N MET A 373 25.12 -17.07 -0.92
CA MET A 373 26.47 -16.80 -1.45
C MET A 373 27.58 -17.56 -0.72
N THR A 374 27.41 -17.84 0.59
CA THR A 374 28.35 -18.66 1.35
C THR A 374 28.43 -20.11 0.85
N ASP A 375 27.35 -20.64 0.28
CA ASP A 375 27.37 -21.99 -0.33
C ASP A 375 28.21 -21.99 -1.61
N LEU A 376 28.03 -21.00 -2.46
CA LEU A 376 28.82 -20.83 -3.70
C LEU A 376 30.28 -20.52 -3.41
N ILE A 377 30.57 -19.61 -2.48
CA ILE A 377 31.93 -19.22 -2.07
C ILE A 377 32.70 -20.42 -1.47
N SER A 378 32.05 -21.23 -0.66
CA SER A 378 32.66 -22.43 -0.08
C SER A 378 32.80 -23.60 -1.07
N GLY A 379 32.00 -23.58 -2.15
CA GLY A 379 31.90 -24.66 -3.12
C GLY A 379 31.02 -25.83 -2.67
N ARG A 380 30.18 -25.63 -1.66
CA ARG A 380 29.12 -26.60 -1.30
C ARG A 380 28.04 -26.68 -2.36
N GLU A 381 27.88 -25.61 -3.11
CA GLU A 381 26.94 -25.47 -4.22
C GLU A 381 27.68 -25.12 -5.50
N THR A 382 27.33 -25.82 -6.60
CA THR A 382 27.96 -25.63 -7.92
C THR A 382 26.94 -25.28 -9.01
N LEU A 383 25.64 -25.31 -8.71
CA LEU A 383 24.50 -25.07 -9.61
C LEU A 383 24.37 -26.08 -10.76
N GLU A 384 25.13 -27.19 -10.73
CA GLU A 384 25.12 -28.18 -11.81
C GLU A 384 23.78 -28.96 -11.87
N ASP A 385 23.08 -29.09 -10.74
CA ASP A 385 21.84 -29.85 -10.60
C ASP A 385 20.56 -29.01 -10.74
N VAL A 386 20.69 -27.70 -11.12
CA VAL A 386 19.54 -26.81 -11.32
C VAL A 386 19.51 -26.25 -12.73
N ASN A 387 18.28 -26.04 -13.25
CA ASN A 387 18.08 -25.49 -14.60
C ASN A 387 17.46 -24.08 -14.57
N MET A 388 17.03 -23.62 -13.43
CA MET A 388 16.54 -22.24 -13.22
C MET A 388 17.21 -21.63 -11.99
N ILE A 389 17.80 -20.45 -12.12
CA ILE A 389 18.24 -19.67 -10.97
C ILE A 389 17.47 -18.35 -10.90
N VAL A 390 17.23 -17.90 -9.68
CA VAL A 390 16.58 -16.62 -9.40
C VAL A 390 17.41 -15.82 -8.42
N TYR A 391 17.69 -14.57 -8.78
CA TYR A 391 18.27 -13.58 -7.90
C TYR A 391 17.16 -12.70 -7.36
N CYS A 392 16.94 -12.74 -6.03
CA CYS A 392 15.88 -11.98 -5.37
C CYS A 392 16.19 -10.48 -5.28
N GLY A 393 15.15 -9.72 -4.98
CA GLY A 393 15.24 -8.31 -4.61
C GLY A 393 15.86 -8.07 -3.23
N GLY A 394 15.86 -6.83 -2.79
CA GLY A 394 16.34 -6.39 -1.48
C GLY A 394 17.49 -5.39 -1.58
N PHE A 395 18.35 -5.40 -0.55
CA PHE A 395 19.48 -4.48 -0.39
C PHE A 395 20.72 -5.28 -0.03
N SER A 396 21.25 -6.03 -0.99
CA SER A 396 22.42 -6.88 -0.76
C SER A 396 23.60 -6.08 -0.21
N ASN A 397 24.20 -6.57 0.88
CA ASN A 397 25.28 -5.90 1.59
C ASN A 397 24.95 -4.44 2.00
N SER A 398 23.65 -4.13 2.25
CA SER A 398 23.14 -2.80 2.61
C SER A 398 23.48 -1.71 1.59
N ASP A 399 23.70 -2.09 0.32
CA ASP A 399 24.08 -1.21 -0.79
C ASP A 399 25.28 -0.27 -0.51
N VAL A 400 26.18 -0.65 0.39
CA VAL A 400 27.29 0.21 0.87
C VAL A 400 28.18 0.73 -0.29
N LEU A 401 28.38 -0.08 -1.32
CA LEU A 401 29.14 0.29 -2.52
C LEU A 401 28.27 0.74 -3.69
N GLY A 402 26.96 0.81 -3.50
CA GLY A 402 25.91 0.93 -4.51
C GLY A 402 25.18 -0.39 -4.70
N SER A 403 23.98 -0.32 -5.29
CA SER A 403 23.07 -1.46 -5.40
C SER A 403 23.72 -2.64 -6.13
N ALA A 404 23.65 -3.82 -5.49
CA ALA A 404 24.16 -5.11 -5.92
C ALA A 404 25.69 -5.19 -6.15
N LYS A 405 26.46 -4.12 -5.97
CA LYS A 405 27.91 -4.12 -6.25
C LYS A 405 28.69 -5.03 -5.32
N GLY A 406 28.35 -5.06 -4.04
CA GLY A 406 28.94 -6.01 -3.08
C GLY A 406 28.65 -7.45 -3.45
N TRP A 407 27.43 -7.73 -3.89
CA TRP A 407 27.02 -9.06 -4.34
C TRP A 407 27.73 -9.47 -5.63
N ALA A 408 27.81 -8.56 -6.61
CA ALA A 408 28.58 -8.78 -7.83
C ALA A 408 30.07 -9.06 -7.51
N GLY A 409 30.65 -8.31 -6.57
CA GLY A 409 32.02 -8.53 -6.10
C GLY A 409 32.23 -9.93 -5.49
N ALA A 410 31.23 -10.46 -4.77
CA ALA A 410 31.29 -11.81 -4.21
C ALA A 410 31.39 -12.88 -5.32
N PHE A 411 30.75 -12.68 -6.47
CA PHE A 411 30.91 -13.55 -7.64
C PHE A 411 32.25 -13.33 -8.34
N LEU A 412 32.59 -12.09 -8.65
CA LEU A 412 33.74 -11.76 -9.50
C LEU A 412 35.10 -12.09 -8.85
N PHE A 413 35.18 -11.92 -7.53
CA PHE A 413 36.45 -12.04 -6.80
C PHE A 413 36.61 -13.33 -6.00
N ASN A 414 35.60 -14.24 -6.07
CA ASN A 414 35.71 -15.58 -5.49
C ASN A 414 35.80 -16.62 -6.62
N PRO A 415 36.91 -17.39 -6.75
CA PRO A 415 37.07 -18.33 -7.86
C PRO A 415 35.99 -19.38 -7.97
N LYS A 416 35.51 -19.94 -6.83
CA LYS A 416 34.49 -20.99 -6.83
C LYS A 416 33.12 -20.46 -7.23
N ALA A 417 32.72 -19.31 -6.68
CA ALA A 417 31.44 -18.69 -7.02
C ALA A 417 31.43 -18.25 -8.48
N LYS A 418 32.56 -17.70 -8.97
CA LYS A 418 32.69 -17.32 -10.39
C LYS A 418 32.64 -18.56 -11.31
N GLU A 419 33.35 -19.62 -10.98
CA GLU A 419 33.35 -20.86 -11.76
C GLU A 419 31.94 -21.47 -11.85
N ALA A 420 31.19 -21.50 -10.72
CA ALA A 420 29.81 -21.99 -10.71
C ALA A 420 28.91 -21.14 -11.61
N LEU A 421 29.05 -19.80 -11.55
CA LEU A 421 28.30 -18.86 -12.40
C LEU A 421 28.65 -19.05 -13.89
N ASP A 422 29.94 -19.07 -14.24
CA ASP A 422 30.40 -19.20 -15.63
C ASP A 422 29.94 -20.53 -16.24
N LYS A 423 30.06 -21.65 -15.51
CA LYS A 423 29.53 -22.95 -15.94
C LYS A 423 28.04 -22.95 -16.12
N TYR A 424 27.28 -22.30 -15.22
CA TYR A 424 25.83 -22.22 -15.31
C TYR A 424 25.38 -21.50 -16.58
N TYR A 425 25.93 -20.33 -16.87
CA TYR A 425 25.58 -19.52 -18.05
C TYR A 425 26.11 -20.10 -19.36
N ALA A 426 27.14 -20.95 -19.33
CA ALA A 426 27.62 -21.67 -20.51
C ALA A 426 26.70 -22.82 -20.94
N ARG A 427 25.79 -23.28 -20.10
CA ARG A 427 24.81 -24.33 -20.43
C ARG A 427 23.69 -23.80 -21.26
N GLU A 428 23.20 -24.60 -22.21
CA GLU A 428 22.05 -24.27 -23.09
C GLU A 428 20.68 -24.62 -22.48
N ASP A 429 20.67 -25.42 -21.40
CA ASP A 429 19.46 -25.93 -20.73
C ASP A 429 19.14 -25.15 -19.43
N THR A 430 19.56 -23.89 -19.34
CA THR A 430 19.39 -23.06 -18.14
C THR A 430 18.64 -21.77 -18.41
N LEU A 431 17.90 -21.31 -17.40
CA LEU A 431 17.21 -20.03 -17.33
C LEU A 431 17.66 -19.22 -16.11
N SER A 432 17.61 -17.91 -16.20
CA SER A 432 17.76 -17.06 -15.02
C SER A 432 16.77 -15.91 -15.00
N LEU A 433 16.40 -15.50 -13.77
CA LEU A 433 15.57 -14.34 -13.49
C LEU A 433 16.26 -13.49 -12.40
N GLY A 434 16.42 -12.20 -12.67
CA GLY A 434 16.82 -11.21 -11.65
C GLY A 434 15.72 -10.18 -11.47
N VAL A 435 15.26 -10.02 -10.23
CA VAL A 435 14.22 -9.05 -9.87
C VAL A 435 14.79 -7.99 -8.95
N CYS A 436 14.55 -6.70 -9.25
CA CYS A 436 14.97 -5.55 -8.44
C CYS A 436 16.49 -5.59 -8.16
N ASN A 437 16.93 -5.91 -6.94
CA ASN A 437 18.36 -6.07 -6.62
C ASN A 437 19.03 -7.19 -7.43
N GLY A 438 18.30 -8.26 -7.75
CA GLY A 438 18.75 -9.31 -8.67
C GLY A 438 18.90 -8.81 -10.12
N CYS A 439 18.04 -7.90 -10.58
CA CYS A 439 18.20 -7.23 -11.87
C CYS A 439 19.49 -6.39 -11.90
N GLN A 440 19.71 -5.61 -10.85
CA GLN A 440 20.95 -4.80 -10.71
C GLN A 440 22.19 -5.71 -10.73
N LEU A 441 22.15 -6.85 -10.04
CA LEU A 441 23.22 -7.85 -10.06
C LEU A 441 23.50 -8.36 -11.48
N MET A 442 22.45 -8.74 -12.21
CA MET A 442 22.61 -9.27 -13.57
C MET A 442 23.20 -8.21 -14.52
N MET A 443 22.87 -6.94 -14.34
CA MET A 443 23.44 -5.83 -15.11
C MET A 443 24.91 -5.57 -14.72
N GLU A 444 25.26 -5.58 -13.44
CA GLU A 444 26.65 -5.42 -12.96
C GLU A 444 27.57 -6.56 -13.43
N LEU A 445 27.04 -7.78 -13.51
CA LEU A 445 27.75 -8.96 -14.02
C LEU A 445 27.71 -9.09 -15.55
N ASN A 446 27.05 -8.17 -16.26
CA ASN A 446 26.84 -8.20 -17.72
C ASN A 446 26.27 -9.52 -18.24
N LEU A 447 25.26 -10.07 -17.57
CA LEU A 447 24.66 -11.38 -17.90
C LEU A 447 23.55 -11.30 -18.96
N ILE A 448 23.07 -10.09 -19.28
CA ILE A 448 21.95 -9.87 -20.21
C ILE A 448 22.42 -9.62 -21.64
N ASN A 449 23.44 -8.79 -21.80
CA ASN A 449 23.98 -8.43 -23.12
C ASN A 449 25.50 -8.60 -23.15
N PRO A 450 26.04 -9.82 -22.91
CA PRO A 450 27.49 -10.05 -22.85
C PRO A 450 28.19 -9.79 -24.20
N GLU A 451 27.44 -9.78 -25.30
CA GLU A 451 27.94 -9.48 -26.66
C GLU A 451 28.18 -7.96 -26.89
N HIS A 452 27.63 -7.09 -26.05
CA HIS A 452 27.78 -5.65 -26.21
C HIS A 452 29.16 -5.18 -25.75
N LYS A 453 29.81 -4.31 -26.53
CA LYS A 453 31.12 -3.73 -26.19
C LYS A 453 31.05 -2.74 -25.01
N LYS A 454 29.89 -2.10 -24.81
CA LYS A 454 29.63 -1.20 -23.70
C LYS A 454 28.43 -1.76 -22.92
N ASN A 455 28.60 -1.91 -21.61
CA ASN A 455 27.57 -2.45 -20.75
C ASN A 455 26.53 -1.39 -20.39
N GLY A 456 25.27 -1.78 -20.33
CA GLY A 456 24.22 -1.01 -19.66
C GLY A 456 24.51 -0.91 -18.17
N LYS A 457 23.98 0.12 -17.53
CA LYS A 457 24.17 0.38 -16.08
C LYS A 457 22.84 0.61 -15.41
N MET A 458 22.79 0.28 -14.12
CA MET A 458 21.72 0.70 -13.23
C MET A 458 22.17 1.96 -12.48
N LEU A 459 21.33 2.99 -12.51
CA LEU A 459 21.60 4.28 -11.87
C LEU A 459 20.51 4.61 -10.85
N HIS A 460 20.80 5.65 -10.02
CA HIS A 460 19.79 6.22 -9.14
C HIS A 460 18.53 6.65 -9.90
N ASN A 461 17.38 6.47 -9.28
CA ASN A 461 16.13 7.06 -9.77
C ASN A 461 16.30 8.58 -9.97
N ASP A 462 15.65 9.15 -10.96
CA ASP A 462 15.73 10.60 -11.22
C ASP A 462 15.23 11.44 -10.04
N SER A 463 14.28 10.91 -9.25
CA SER A 463 13.80 11.56 -8.03
C SER A 463 14.83 11.59 -6.89
N HIS A 464 15.88 10.80 -6.96
CA HIS A 464 16.82 10.50 -5.87
C HIS A 464 16.11 10.02 -4.59
N LYS A 465 14.93 9.41 -4.74
CA LYS A 465 14.16 8.78 -3.67
C LYS A 465 13.98 7.30 -3.94
N PHE A 466 13.70 6.57 -2.86
CA PHE A 466 13.16 5.23 -2.96
C PHE A 466 11.71 5.32 -3.49
N GLU A 467 11.46 4.71 -4.64
CA GLU A 467 10.15 4.66 -5.26
C GLU A 467 9.46 3.34 -4.90
N SER A 468 8.35 3.44 -4.17
CA SER A 468 7.51 2.29 -3.78
C SER A 468 6.09 2.58 -4.23
N ARG A 469 5.63 1.86 -5.27
CA ARG A 469 4.29 2.07 -5.83
C ARG A 469 3.80 0.90 -6.69
N PHE A 470 2.51 0.84 -6.85
CA PHE A 470 1.85 0.02 -7.86
C PHE A 470 1.67 0.86 -9.13
N LEU A 471 2.03 0.31 -10.29
CA LEU A 471 1.96 1.02 -11.57
C LEU A 471 1.68 0.09 -12.74
N GLY A 472 1.34 0.68 -13.90
CA GLY A 472 1.08 -0.05 -15.13
C GLY A 472 2.35 -0.34 -15.92
N VAL A 473 2.39 -1.52 -16.53
CA VAL A 473 3.41 -1.93 -17.49
C VAL A 473 2.80 -2.54 -18.72
N THR A 474 3.53 -2.46 -19.84
CA THR A 474 3.19 -3.13 -21.10
C THR A 474 4.25 -4.18 -21.41
N VAL A 475 3.81 -5.31 -21.96
CA VAL A 475 4.69 -6.37 -22.46
C VAL A 475 4.78 -6.23 -23.99
N PRO A 476 5.83 -5.63 -24.55
CA PRO A 476 5.99 -5.52 -25.99
C PRO A 476 6.21 -6.91 -26.62
N THR A 477 6.13 -7.02 -27.94
CA THR A 477 6.53 -8.22 -28.65
C THR A 477 7.99 -8.52 -28.36
N ASN A 478 8.29 -9.69 -27.81
CA ASN A 478 9.60 -10.05 -27.32
C ASN A 478 9.91 -11.55 -27.49
N ARG A 479 11.16 -11.93 -27.26
CA ARG A 479 11.64 -13.30 -27.38
C ARG A 479 11.94 -13.98 -26.04
N SER A 480 11.52 -13.38 -24.92
CA SER A 480 11.77 -13.98 -23.60
C SER A 480 11.03 -15.31 -23.46
N VAL A 481 11.70 -16.32 -22.96
CA VAL A 481 11.09 -17.60 -22.57
C VAL A 481 9.96 -17.36 -21.56
N MET A 482 10.18 -16.48 -20.59
CA MET A 482 9.21 -16.24 -19.52
C MET A 482 8.04 -15.34 -19.93
N LEU A 483 8.30 -14.27 -20.69
CA LEU A 483 7.33 -13.21 -20.96
C LEU A 483 6.82 -13.18 -22.41
N GLY A 484 7.38 -13.99 -23.31
CA GLY A 484 7.01 -13.95 -24.73
C GLY A 484 5.53 -14.20 -25.01
N SER A 485 4.90 -15.13 -24.29
CA SER A 485 3.47 -15.43 -24.43
C SER A 485 2.54 -14.33 -23.89
N LEU A 486 3.07 -13.44 -23.05
CA LEU A 486 2.34 -12.28 -22.53
C LEU A 486 2.42 -11.05 -23.43
N SER A 487 3.06 -11.14 -24.61
CA SER A 487 3.22 -10.02 -25.55
C SER A 487 1.87 -9.40 -25.92
N GLY A 488 1.75 -8.08 -25.79
CA GLY A 488 0.51 -7.32 -26.00
C GLY A 488 -0.30 -7.07 -24.71
N SER A 489 0.06 -7.69 -23.60
CA SER A 489 -0.64 -7.46 -22.32
C SER A 489 -0.29 -6.10 -21.73
N LYS A 490 -1.27 -5.51 -20.99
CA LYS A 490 -1.09 -4.41 -20.06
C LYS A 490 -1.43 -4.92 -18.66
N LEU A 491 -0.52 -4.77 -17.72
CA LEU A 491 -0.60 -5.37 -16.40
C LEU A 491 -0.22 -4.36 -15.31
N GLY A 492 -0.74 -4.56 -14.11
CA GLY A 492 -0.29 -3.86 -12.92
C GLY A 492 0.87 -4.61 -12.24
N ILE A 493 1.81 -3.88 -11.62
CA ILE A 493 2.95 -4.47 -10.93
C ILE A 493 3.51 -3.53 -9.87
N TRP A 494 4.17 -4.09 -8.84
CA TRP A 494 4.86 -3.33 -7.79
C TRP A 494 6.30 -3.01 -8.16
N VAL A 495 6.73 -1.78 -7.85
CA VAL A 495 8.14 -1.37 -7.82
C VAL A 495 8.53 -0.94 -6.41
N ALA A 496 9.80 -1.18 -6.03
CA ALA A 496 10.35 -0.83 -4.72
C ALA A 496 11.88 -0.69 -4.83
N HIS A 497 12.38 0.46 -5.27
CA HIS A 497 13.81 0.65 -5.55
C HIS A 497 14.27 2.10 -5.47
N GLY A 498 15.56 2.32 -5.13
CA GLY A 498 16.26 3.61 -5.17
C GLY A 498 17.15 3.78 -6.39
N GLU A 499 17.65 2.68 -6.96
CA GLU A 499 18.60 2.63 -8.08
C GLU A 499 18.04 1.75 -9.20
N GLY A 500 16.88 2.13 -9.76
CA GLY A 500 16.16 1.34 -10.76
C GLY A 500 16.28 1.82 -12.20
N LYS A 501 17.06 2.87 -12.46
CA LYS A 501 17.18 3.49 -13.79
C LYS A 501 18.08 2.69 -14.70
N PHE A 502 17.51 2.08 -15.75
CA PHE A 502 18.30 1.56 -16.87
C PHE A 502 18.92 2.71 -17.64
N SER A 503 20.25 2.71 -17.74
CA SER A 503 21.03 3.60 -18.59
C SER A 503 21.76 2.77 -19.64
N LEU A 504 21.35 2.90 -20.88
CA LEU A 504 21.74 2.02 -21.96
C LEU A 504 22.57 2.74 -23.01
N PRO A 505 23.77 2.20 -23.38
CA PRO A 505 24.68 2.87 -24.30
C PRO A 505 24.30 2.78 -25.79
N TYR A 506 23.27 2.02 -26.14
CA TYR A 506 22.82 1.80 -27.52
C TYR A 506 21.33 2.11 -27.68
N ASP A 507 20.87 2.23 -28.93
CA ASP A 507 19.47 2.42 -29.27
C ASP A 507 18.62 1.21 -28.86
N GLU A 508 17.31 1.44 -28.66
CA GLU A 508 16.37 0.45 -28.13
C GLU A 508 16.35 -0.86 -28.97
N ASP A 509 16.53 -0.77 -30.28
CA ASP A 509 16.51 -1.92 -31.22
C ASP A 509 17.68 -2.91 -31.01
N LYS A 510 18.70 -2.52 -30.23
CA LYS A 510 19.83 -3.38 -29.84
C LYS A 510 19.54 -4.26 -28.64
N TYR A 511 18.36 -4.13 -28.03
CA TYR A 511 17.98 -4.86 -26.83
C TYR A 511 16.73 -5.70 -27.05
N ASN A 512 16.65 -6.83 -26.36
CA ASN A 512 15.41 -7.60 -26.25
C ASN A 512 14.58 -7.02 -25.09
N VAL A 513 13.85 -5.93 -25.38
CA VAL A 513 12.99 -5.26 -24.40
C VAL A 513 11.76 -6.11 -24.17
N VAL A 514 11.53 -6.53 -22.92
CA VAL A 514 10.45 -7.46 -22.56
C VAL A 514 9.37 -6.82 -21.70
N LEU A 515 9.68 -5.68 -21.08
CA LEU A 515 8.76 -4.96 -20.23
C LEU A 515 9.05 -3.47 -20.28
N LYS A 516 8.01 -2.67 -20.42
CA LYS A 516 8.08 -1.19 -20.40
C LYS A 516 7.07 -0.63 -19.39
N TYR A 517 7.40 0.48 -18.76
CA TYR A 517 6.42 1.27 -18.03
C TYR A 517 5.37 1.82 -19.01
N SER A 518 4.10 1.88 -18.59
CA SER A 518 2.98 2.23 -19.48
C SER A 518 3.03 3.66 -20.03
N TYR A 519 3.74 4.56 -19.34
CA TYR A 519 3.93 5.96 -19.75
C TYR A 519 5.39 6.34 -19.58
N ASP A 520 5.88 7.22 -20.46
CA ASP A 520 7.30 7.58 -20.50
C ASP A 520 7.71 8.52 -19.36
N GLU A 521 6.76 9.29 -18.86
CA GLU A 521 7.04 10.29 -17.83
C GLU A 521 6.79 9.76 -16.41
N TYR A 522 7.49 10.37 -15.46
CA TYR A 522 7.24 10.21 -14.03
C TYR A 522 5.81 10.68 -13.68
N PRO A 523 5.05 9.99 -12.84
CA PRO A 523 5.45 8.88 -11.96
C PRO A 523 5.35 7.47 -12.56
N SER A 524 4.82 7.26 -13.74
CA SER A 524 4.69 5.92 -14.33
C SER A 524 6.03 5.32 -14.71
N ASN A 525 6.97 6.08 -15.31
CA ASN A 525 8.38 5.72 -15.38
C ASN A 525 9.07 6.22 -14.09
N PRO A 526 9.10 5.41 -13.01
CA PRO A 526 9.40 5.89 -11.66
C PRO A 526 10.87 6.20 -11.45
N ASN A 527 11.72 5.69 -12.30
CA ASN A 527 13.17 5.78 -12.19
C ASN A 527 13.82 6.61 -13.30
N GLY A 528 13.08 6.97 -14.36
CA GLY A 528 13.61 7.70 -15.51
C GLY A 528 14.46 6.82 -16.43
N SER A 529 14.15 5.51 -16.51
CA SER A 529 14.83 4.57 -17.40
C SER A 529 14.75 4.98 -18.86
N ASP A 530 15.85 4.79 -19.59
CA ASP A 530 15.91 4.98 -21.03
C ASP A 530 14.81 4.14 -21.71
N TYR A 531 14.10 4.72 -22.67
CA TYR A 531 13.00 4.09 -23.44
C TYR A 531 11.86 3.54 -22.57
N SER A 532 11.71 4.03 -21.32
CA SER A 532 10.76 3.53 -20.32
C SER A 532 10.92 2.03 -20.00
N ILE A 533 12.11 1.49 -20.17
CA ILE A 533 12.37 0.06 -19.97
C ILE A 533 12.22 -0.29 -18.48
N ALA A 534 11.45 -1.33 -18.22
CA ALA A 534 11.27 -1.95 -16.92
C ALA A 534 11.92 -3.34 -16.83
N GLY A 535 12.24 -3.96 -17.97
CA GLY A 535 12.89 -5.26 -18.03
C GLY A 535 13.49 -5.59 -19.40
N LEU A 536 14.60 -6.32 -19.38
CA LEU A 536 15.38 -6.79 -20.52
C LEU A 536 15.57 -8.30 -20.44
N ALA A 537 15.65 -8.95 -21.59
CA ALA A 537 16.12 -10.33 -21.66
C ALA A 537 17.34 -10.46 -22.57
N SER A 538 18.09 -11.54 -22.38
CA SER A 538 19.21 -11.91 -23.27
C SER A 538 18.74 -12.08 -24.72
N ALA A 539 19.68 -12.04 -25.67
CA ALA A 539 19.40 -12.18 -27.09
C ALA A 539 18.66 -13.49 -27.43
N ASP A 540 18.96 -14.56 -26.72
CA ASP A 540 18.28 -15.88 -26.84
C ASP A 540 17.02 -16.01 -26.00
N GLY A 541 16.68 -15.00 -25.19
CA GLY A 541 15.45 -14.93 -24.37
C GLY A 541 15.46 -15.74 -23.08
N ARG A 542 16.56 -16.41 -22.74
CA ARG A 542 16.66 -17.30 -21.57
C ARG A 542 16.89 -16.59 -20.25
N HIS A 543 17.55 -15.46 -20.26
CA HIS A 543 17.94 -14.72 -19.05
C HIS A 543 17.14 -13.41 -18.98
N LEU A 544 16.39 -13.22 -17.89
CA LEU A 544 15.47 -12.10 -17.71
C LEU A 544 15.90 -11.25 -16.51
N ALA A 545 16.09 -9.95 -16.72
CA ALA A 545 16.34 -8.96 -15.66
C ALA A 545 15.23 -7.90 -15.68
N MET A 546 14.55 -7.69 -14.57
CA MET A 546 13.48 -6.70 -14.45
C MET A 546 13.47 -6.03 -13.08
N MET A 547 13.15 -4.73 -13.06
CA MET A 547 13.08 -3.98 -11.81
C MET A 547 11.78 -4.21 -11.03
N PRO A 548 10.59 -4.29 -11.67
CA PRO A 548 9.35 -4.61 -10.98
C PRO A 548 9.29 -6.04 -10.44
N HIS A 549 8.44 -6.24 -9.42
CA HIS A 549 8.30 -7.50 -8.67
C HIS A 549 7.10 -8.32 -9.16
N LEU A 550 7.31 -9.24 -10.11
CA LEU A 550 6.23 -10.11 -10.59
C LEU A 550 5.76 -11.12 -9.53
N GLU A 551 6.65 -11.56 -8.65
CA GLU A 551 6.35 -12.49 -7.54
C GLU A 551 5.41 -11.89 -6.48
N ARG A 552 5.28 -10.57 -6.47
CA ARG A 552 4.38 -9.82 -5.57
C ARG A 552 3.09 -9.38 -6.24
N ALA A 553 2.80 -9.90 -7.43
CA ALA A 553 1.60 -9.58 -8.21
C ALA A 553 0.93 -10.82 -8.81
N ILE A 554 1.25 -12.04 -8.33
CA ILE A 554 0.72 -13.31 -8.86
C ILE A 554 -0.73 -13.59 -8.46
N PHE A 555 -1.26 -12.91 -7.45
CA PHE A 555 -2.64 -13.04 -7.01
C PHE A 555 -3.40 -11.72 -7.14
N PRO A 556 -4.71 -11.73 -7.48
CA PRO A 556 -5.50 -10.50 -7.55
C PRO A 556 -5.42 -9.63 -6.27
N TRP A 557 -5.47 -10.24 -5.10
CA TRP A 557 -5.42 -9.55 -3.80
C TRP A 557 -4.07 -8.87 -3.50
N GLN A 558 -2.99 -9.25 -4.17
CA GLN A 558 -1.68 -8.59 -4.02
C GLN A 558 -1.59 -7.28 -4.80
N ASN A 559 -2.48 -7.04 -5.76
CA ASN A 559 -2.42 -5.88 -6.63
C ASN A 559 -3.05 -4.66 -5.95
N GLY A 560 -2.49 -3.48 -6.17
CA GLY A 560 -3.04 -2.22 -5.68
C GLY A 560 -4.40 -1.87 -6.30
N CYS A 561 -4.65 -2.34 -7.52
CA CYS A 561 -5.96 -2.40 -8.17
C CYS A 561 -5.99 -3.60 -9.14
N TYR A 562 -7.19 -4.11 -9.43
CA TYR A 562 -7.40 -5.20 -10.35
C TYR A 562 -8.78 -5.04 -11.00
N PRO A 563 -9.04 -5.53 -12.25
CA PRO A 563 -10.34 -5.37 -12.90
C PRO A 563 -11.50 -5.84 -12.02
N ALA A 564 -12.49 -4.98 -11.83
CA ALA A 564 -13.59 -5.18 -10.87
C ALA A 564 -14.44 -6.43 -11.19
N ASP A 565 -14.59 -6.76 -12.47
CA ASP A 565 -15.30 -7.95 -12.96
C ASP A 565 -14.52 -9.26 -12.73
N ARG A 566 -13.22 -9.17 -12.41
CA ARG A 566 -12.31 -10.31 -12.28
C ARG A 566 -11.75 -10.51 -10.86
N VAL A 567 -11.68 -9.48 -10.04
CA VAL A 567 -11.02 -9.53 -8.72
C VAL A 567 -11.56 -10.64 -7.80
N ASN A 568 -12.84 -10.94 -7.87
CA ASN A 568 -13.48 -11.98 -7.07
C ASN A 568 -13.56 -13.35 -7.77
N SER A 569 -13.25 -13.41 -9.06
CA SER A 569 -13.34 -14.63 -9.85
C SER A 569 -11.98 -15.26 -10.13
N ASP A 570 -10.93 -14.47 -10.32
CA ASP A 570 -9.60 -14.96 -10.63
C ASP A 570 -8.90 -15.50 -9.39
N GLN A 571 -8.27 -16.65 -9.53
CA GLN A 571 -7.42 -17.26 -8.51
C GLN A 571 -5.97 -16.76 -8.62
N ILE A 572 -5.55 -16.41 -9.82
CA ILE A 572 -4.19 -15.98 -10.20
C ILE A 572 -4.26 -14.85 -11.22
N THR A 573 -3.19 -14.08 -11.32
CA THR A 573 -2.99 -13.07 -12.36
C THR A 573 -2.16 -13.62 -13.52
N PRO A 574 -2.07 -12.91 -14.66
CA PRO A 574 -1.22 -13.33 -15.80
C PRO A 574 0.27 -13.51 -15.43
N TRP A 575 0.78 -12.87 -14.37
CA TRP A 575 2.18 -13.01 -13.96
C TRP A 575 2.61 -14.43 -13.61
N VAL A 576 1.68 -15.30 -13.19
CA VAL A 576 1.97 -16.72 -12.93
C VAL A 576 2.45 -17.43 -14.19
N GLU A 577 1.96 -17.02 -15.37
CA GLU A 577 2.34 -17.62 -16.64
C GLU A 577 3.85 -17.52 -16.93
N ALA A 578 4.50 -16.44 -16.48
CA ALA A 578 5.96 -16.30 -16.61
C ALA A 578 6.72 -17.48 -15.97
N PHE A 579 6.31 -17.90 -14.78
CA PHE A 579 6.92 -19.04 -14.08
C PHE A 579 6.54 -20.38 -14.71
N VAL A 580 5.31 -20.51 -15.19
CA VAL A 580 4.83 -21.71 -15.90
C VAL A 580 5.61 -21.90 -17.21
N ASN A 581 5.85 -20.81 -17.95
CA ASN A 581 6.65 -20.84 -19.17
C ASN A 581 8.08 -21.28 -18.91
N ALA A 582 8.71 -20.75 -17.85
CA ALA A 582 10.03 -21.20 -17.42
C ALA A 582 10.04 -22.69 -17.11
N ARG A 583 9.05 -23.18 -16.36
CA ARG A 583 8.92 -24.60 -16.01
C ARG A 583 8.78 -25.50 -17.24
N LYS A 584 7.88 -25.16 -18.16
CA LYS A 584 7.66 -25.90 -19.41
C LYS A 584 8.91 -25.91 -20.28
N TRP A 585 9.60 -24.77 -20.38
CA TRP A 585 10.82 -24.69 -21.16
C TRP A 585 11.94 -25.58 -20.60
N VAL A 586 12.15 -25.55 -19.27
CA VAL A 586 13.14 -26.41 -18.61
C VAL A 586 12.78 -27.88 -18.81
N GLU A 587 11.51 -28.26 -18.68
CA GLU A 587 11.07 -29.64 -18.90
C GLU A 587 11.38 -30.13 -20.31
N ALA A 588 11.24 -29.27 -21.31
CA ALA A 588 11.48 -29.59 -22.72
C ALA A 588 12.97 -29.61 -23.09
N ASN A 589 13.84 -28.88 -22.35
CA ASN A 589 15.24 -28.65 -22.77
C ASN A 589 16.29 -29.24 -21.80
N LYS A 590 15.91 -29.63 -20.57
CA LYS A 590 16.90 -30.21 -19.63
C LYS A 590 17.53 -31.47 -20.21
N LYS A 591 18.85 -31.51 -20.18
CA LYS A 591 19.66 -32.66 -20.62
C LYS A 591 19.89 -33.62 -19.47
#